data_e7b22f0ae21d9f5ed751cb3e39fb9225
#
_entry.id   e7b22f0ae21d9f5ed751cb3e39fb9225
#
_cell.length_a   1.000
_cell.length_b   1.000
_cell.length_c   1.000
_cell.angle_alpha   90.00
_cell.angle_beta   90.00
_cell.angle_gamma   90.00
#
_symmetry.space_group_name_H-M   'P 1'
#
loop_
_entity.id
_entity.type
_entity.pdbx_description
1 polymer ?
#
loop_
_entity_poly.entity_id
_entity_poly.type
_entity_poly.pdbx_seq_one_letter_code
_entity_poly.pdbx_strand_id
1 'polypeptide(L)'
;VMLHSRTDLWREQQRVACHEAAHAVTRFACGLQIDHVTIVGRLEGDRMINGSVIGGVTDDSERSDFSRIIVLVAGSIGEQLYLGEGRGLRGSDKWKALRYAEHLASNSNAISLLIRAAEIEAESIIRQHNRSFRALVKALLARSVMTGNDVVALIERNI
;
A
#
# COMPACT_ATOMS: atom_id res chain seq x y z
N VAL A 1 10.94 -25.09 15.14
CA VAL A 1 10.57 -24.55 13.80
C VAL A 1 9.10 -24.89 13.63
N MET A 2 8.21 -23.88 13.80
CA MET A 2 6.78 -24.07 13.48
C MET A 2 6.63 -24.21 11.98
N LEU A 3 6.23 -25.37 11.51
CA LEU A 3 5.84 -25.62 10.13
C LEU A 3 4.54 -24.83 9.87
N HIS A 4 4.63 -23.71 9.18
CA HIS A 4 3.44 -22.99 8.71
C HIS A 4 2.66 -23.91 7.78
N SER A 5 1.37 -24.07 8.01
CA SER A 5 0.52 -24.86 7.11
C SER A 5 0.45 -24.20 5.73
N ARG A 6 0.16 -24.98 4.67
CA ARG A 6 -0.06 -24.43 3.32
C ARG A 6 -1.16 -23.34 3.32
N THR A 7 -2.13 -23.49 4.21
CA THR A 7 -3.23 -22.54 4.41
C THR A 7 -2.73 -21.21 4.99
N ASP A 8 -1.78 -21.26 5.96
CA ASP A 8 -1.23 -20.05 6.58
C ASP A 8 -0.38 -19.27 5.59
N LEU A 9 0.43 -19.97 4.77
CA LEU A 9 1.22 -19.34 3.70
C LEU A 9 0.34 -18.66 2.66
N TRP A 10 -0.76 -19.30 2.26
CA TRP A 10 -1.70 -18.72 1.31
C TRP A 10 -2.39 -17.47 1.86
N ARG A 11 -2.83 -17.49 3.11
CA ARG A 11 -3.43 -16.33 3.78
C ARG A 11 -2.44 -15.17 3.87
N GLU A 12 -1.18 -15.44 4.16
CA GLU A 12 -0.15 -14.41 4.21
C GLU A 12 0.09 -13.81 2.82
N GLN A 13 0.16 -14.62 1.76
CA GLN A 13 0.28 -14.12 0.38
C GLN A 13 -0.91 -13.25 -0.03
N GLN A 14 -2.14 -13.66 0.30
CA GLN A 14 -3.32 -12.84 0.06
C GLN A 14 -3.22 -11.49 0.78
N ARG A 15 -2.78 -11.48 2.04
CA ARG A 15 -2.61 -10.25 2.80
C ARG A 15 -1.60 -9.33 2.16
N VAL A 16 -0.42 -9.83 1.81
CA VAL A 16 0.61 -9.03 1.12
C VAL A 16 0.07 -8.49 -0.20
N ALA A 17 -0.63 -9.30 -0.99
CA ALA A 17 -1.21 -8.85 -2.25
C ALA A 17 -2.25 -7.72 -2.06
N CYS A 18 -3.10 -7.83 -1.03
CA CYS A 18 -4.06 -6.76 -0.68
C CYS A 18 -3.35 -5.49 -0.24
N HIS A 19 -2.32 -5.61 0.59
CA HIS A 19 -1.52 -4.50 1.09
C HIS A 19 -0.86 -3.74 -0.06
N GLU A 20 -0.13 -4.43 -0.92
CA GLU A 20 0.58 -3.81 -2.04
C GLU A 20 -0.36 -3.28 -3.14
N ALA A 21 -1.48 -3.98 -3.39
CA ALA A 21 -2.48 -3.47 -4.33
C ALA A 21 -3.11 -2.15 -3.85
N ALA A 22 -3.35 -2.01 -2.53
CA ALA A 22 -3.88 -0.78 -1.96
C ALA A 22 -2.89 0.39 -2.09
N HIS A 23 -1.60 0.17 -1.81
CA HIS A 23 -0.57 1.15 -2.06
C HIS A 23 -0.52 1.59 -3.54
N ALA A 24 -0.59 0.62 -4.46
CA ALA A 24 -0.52 0.91 -5.89
C ALA A 24 -1.73 1.72 -6.39
N VAL A 25 -2.95 1.35 -5.99
CA VAL A 25 -4.18 2.06 -6.36
C VAL A 25 -4.18 3.48 -5.80
N THR A 26 -3.79 3.68 -4.55
CA THR A 26 -3.72 5.02 -3.95
C THR A 26 -2.60 5.86 -4.55
N ARG A 27 -1.43 5.27 -4.89
CA ARG A 27 -0.39 5.98 -5.66
C ARG A 27 -0.91 6.46 -7.00
N PHE A 28 -1.59 5.59 -7.74
CA PHE A 28 -2.21 5.96 -9.02
C PHE A 28 -3.19 7.14 -8.85
N ALA A 29 -4.12 7.04 -7.90
CA ALA A 29 -5.13 8.07 -7.65
C ALA A 29 -4.51 9.40 -7.19
N CYS A 30 -3.42 9.37 -6.43
CA CYS A 30 -2.66 10.55 -6.02
C CYS A 30 -1.71 11.08 -7.11
N GLY A 31 -1.64 10.45 -8.29
CA GLY A 31 -0.76 10.82 -9.38
C GLY A 31 0.72 10.62 -9.08
N LEU A 32 1.05 9.67 -8.21
CA LEU A 32 2.42 9.27 -7.88
C LEU A 32 2.87 8.13 -8.81
N GLN A 33 4.13 8.20 -9.23
CA GLN A 33 4.69 7.19 -10.14
C GLN A 33 4.79 5.81 -9.49
N ILE A 34 4.55 4.77 -10.28
CA ILE A 34 4.72 3.36 -9.90
C ILE A 34 5.74 2.75 -10.87
N ASP A 35 6.88 2.28 -10.38
CA ASP A 35 7.87 1.56 -11.18
C ASP A 35 7.55 0.07 -11.25
N HIS A 36 7.30 -0.53 -10.11
CA HIS A 36 6.86 -1.92 -10.02
C HIS A 36 6.17 -2.20 -8.69
N VAL A 37 5.40 -3.30 -8.67
CA VAL A 37 4.77 -3.85 -7.48
C VAL A 37 5.18 -5.31 -7.35
N THR A 38 5.58 -5.73 -6.17
CA THR A 38 5.96 -7.11 -5.89
C THR A 38 5.38 -7.60 -4.57
N ILE A 39 4.98 -8.88 -4.55
CA ILE A 39 4.62 -9.60 -3.32
C ILE A 39 5.68 -10.64 -2.93
N VAL A 40 6.80 -10.68 -3.65
CA VAL A 40 7.92 -11.56 -3.33
C VAL A 40 8.67 -10.98 -2.12
N GLY A 41 8.80 -11.79 -1.08
CA GLY A 41 9.62 -11.44 0.08
C GLY A 41 11.09 -11.33 -0.28
N ARG A 42 11.78 -10.36 0.33
CA ARG A 42 13.22 -10.19 0.21
C ARG A 42 13.85 -10.00 1.58
N LEU A 43 15.10 -10.41 1.72
CA LEU A 43 15.91 -10.09 2.89
C LEU A 43 16.56 -8.72 2.70
N GLU A 44 16.43 -7.88 3.70
CA GLU A 44 17.15 -6.61 3.82
C GLU A 44 17.91 -6.62 5.14
N GLY A 45 19.20 -6.96 5.09
CA GLY A 45 19.96 -7.37 6.28
C GLY A 45 19.36 -8.65 6.89
N ASP A 46 19.07 -8.63 8.18
CA ASP A 46 18.44 -9.75 8.89
C ASP A 46 16.89 -9.68 8.90
N ARG A 47 16.31 -8.70 8.18
CA ARG A 47 14.87 -8.47 8.17
C ARG A 47 14.22 -8.95 6.88
N MET A 48 13.15 -9.75 7.01
CA MET A 48 12.29 -10.13 5.89
C MET A 48 11.30 -9.00 5.58
N ILE A 49 11.29 -8.55 4.32
CA ILE A 49 10.28 -7.63 3.75
C ILE A 49 9.41 -8.42 2.80
N ASN A 50 8.09 -8.47 3.04
CA ASN A 50 7.15 -9.37 2.36
C ASN A 50 6.46 -8.79 1.12
N GLY A 51 6.90 -7.67 0.64
CA GLY A 51 6.33 -7.04 -0.55
C GLY A 51 6.76 -5.59 -0.63
N SER A 52 6.56 -4.96 -1.76
CA SER A 52 6.76 -3.52 -1.91
C SER A 52 6.11 -2.96 -3.18
N VAL A 53 5.66 -1.72 -3.08
CA VAL A 53 5.40 -0.85 -4.22
C VAL A 53 6.57 0.13 -4.31
N ILE A 54 7.30 0.10 -5.40
CA ILE A 54 8.41 1.01 -5.64
C ILE A 54 7.97 2.04 -6.68
N GLY A 55 8.09 3.30 -6.32
CA GLY A 55 7.96 4.43 -7.23
C GLY A 55 9.32 4.89 -7.72
N GLY A 56 9.36 5.50 -8.88
CA GLY A 56 10.57 6.06 -9.47
C GLY A 56 11.20 7.18 -8.64
N VAL A 57 12.45 7.44 -8.92
CA VAL A 57 13.25 8.51 -8.30
C VAL A 57 12.83 9.90 -8.82
N THR A 58 11.94 9.95 -9.82
CA THR A 58 11.47 11.21 -10.38
C THR A 58 10.61 11.95 -9.38
N ASP A 59 11.04 13.08 -9.16
CA ASP A 59 10.54 14.25 -8.44
C ASP A 59 9.07 14.16 -7.94
N ASP A 60 8.89 13.43 -6.86
CA ASP A 60 7.69 13.51 -6.03
C ASP A 60 7.65 14.83 -5.23
N SER A 61 8.58 15.76 -5.48
CA SER A 61 8.71 17.03 -4.75
C SER A 61 7.49 17.92 -4.88
N GLU A 62 6.76 17.80 -6.00
CA GLU A 62 5.54 18.58 -6.25
C GLU A 62 4.29 17.99 -5.57
N ARG A 63 4.37 16.76 -5.05
CA ARG A 63 3.24 16.12 -4.39
C ARG A 63 3.25 16.41 -2.89
N SER A 64 2.06 16.71 -2.37
CA SER A 64 1.92 17.04 -0.96
C SER A 64 2.33 15.87 -0.05
N ASP A 65 2.92 16.18 1.09
CA ASP A 65 3.21 15.19 2.14
C ASP A 65 1.95 14.45 2.59
N PHE A 66 0.78 15.11 2.52
CA PHE A 66 -0.49 14.46 2.83
C PHE A 66 -0.82 13.34 1.84
N SER A 67 -0.59 13.50 0.53
CA SER A 67 -0.75 12.41 -0.46
C SER A 67 0.16 11.22 -0.16
N ARG A 68 1.37 11.47 0.33
CA ARG A 68 2.29 10.41 0.75
C ARG A 68 1.78 9.67 1.99
N ILE A 69 1.21 10.39 2.96
CA ILE A 69 0.58 9.77 4.12
C ILE A 69 -0.58 8.87 3.69
N ILE A 70 -1.47 9.34 2.79
CA ILE A 70 -2.58 8.56 2.24
C ILE A 70 -2.08 7.23 1.66
N VAL A 71 -1.04 7.27 0.84
CA VAL A 71 -0.46 6.05 0.27
C VAL A 71 0.07 5.11 1.35
N LEU A 72 0.78 5.64 2.35
CA LEU A 72 1.41 4.82 3.40
C LEU A 72 0.39 4.15 4.34
N VAL A 73 -0.76 4.77 4.60
CA VAL A 73 -1.81 4.15 5.42
C VAL A 73 -2.67 3.17 4.63
N ALA A 74 -2.65 3.23 3.30
CA ALA A 74 -3.53 2.46 2.42
C ALA A 74 -3.37 0.95 2.55
N GLY A 75 -2.16 0.44 2.79
CA GLY A 75 -1.90 -1.00 2.86
C GLY A 75 -2.78 -1.69 3.89
N SER A 76 -2.81 -1.22 5.12
CA SER A 76 -3.65 -1.78 6.19
C SER A 76 -5.16 -1.61 5.93
N ILE A 77 -5.55 -0.53 5.25
CA ILE A 77 -6.95 -0.31 4.84
C ILE A 77 -7.36 -1.34 3.78
N GLY A 78 -6.50 -1.61 2.80
CA GLY A 78 -6.74 -2.65 1.79
C GLY A 78 -6.91 -4.05 2.38
N GLU A 79 -6.08 -4.42 3.37
CA GLU A 79 -6.23 -5.66 4.12
C GLU A 79 -7.63 -5.73 4.78
N GLN A 80 -8.02 -4.67 5.49
CA GLN A 80 -9.32 -4.59 6.16
C GLN A 80 -10.49 -4.71 5.18
N LEU A 81 -10.44 -4.01 4.06
CA LEU A 81 -11.52 -3.98 3.06
C LEU A 81 -11.68 -5.30 2.29
N TYR A 82 -10.58 -6.01 2.05
CA TYR A 82 -10.61 -7.24 1.25
C TYR A 82 -10.75 -8.50 2.10
N LEU A 83 -10.07 -8.56 3.24
CA LEU A 83 -10.03 -9.76 4.10
C LEU A 83 -10.97 -9.64 5.30
N GLY A 84 -11.52 -8.46 5.58
CA GLY A 84 -12.32 -8.20 6.79
C GLY A 84 -11.48 -8.00 8.05
N GLU A 85 -10.16 -8.08 7.93
CA GLU A 85 -9.21 -7.88 9.04
C GLU A 85 -7.97 -7.14 8.55
N GLY A 86 -7.55 -6.11 9.28
CA GLY A 86 -6.34 -5.35 9.03
C GLY A 86 -5.45 -5.33 10.26
N ARG A 87 -4.13 -5.28 10.05
CA ARG A 87 -3.17 -5.23 11.17
C ARG A 87 -2.87 -3.81 11.65
N GLY A 88 -3.54 -2.82 11.07
CA GLY A 88 -3.30 -1.40 11.32
C GLY A 88 -1.97 -0.90 10.74
N LEU A 89 -1.77 0.41 10.82
CA LEU A 89 -0.56 1.07 10.34
C LEU A 89 0.63 0.69 11.22
N ARG A 90 1.69 0.11 10.63
CA ARG A 90 2.85 -0.42 11.35
C ARG A 90 4.11 -0.47 10.50
N GLY A 91 5.21 -0.86 11.13
CA GLY A 91 6.50 -1.06 10.47
C GLY A 91 7.02 0.21 9.79
N SER A 92 7.60 0.05 8.62
CA SER A 92 8.18 1.14 7.84
C SER A 92 7.14 2.18 7.40
N ASP A 93 5.92 1.73 7.07
CA ASP A 93 4.85 2.63 6.63
C ASP A 93 4.42 3.57 7.74
N LYS A 94 4.27 3.05 8.97
CA LYS A 94 3.99 3.88 10.15
C LYS A 94 5.08 4.91 10.38
N TRP A 95 6.33 4.48 10.35
CA TRP A 95 7.46 5.38 10.58
C TRP A 95 7.49 6.50 9.52
N LYS A 96 7.36 6.15 8.25
CA LYS A 96 7.35 7.12 7.15
C LYS A 96 6.15 8.07 7.21
N ALA A 97 4.94 7.53 7.48
CA ALA A 97 3.72 8.33 7.60
C ALA A 97 3.84 9.36 8.72
N LEU A 98 4.37 8.99 9.88
CA LEU A 98 4.63 9.91 10.99
C LEU A 98 5.65 10.98 10.58
N ARG A 99 6.73 10.63 9.89
CA ARG A 99 7.73 11.61 9.40
C ARG A 99 7.10 12.65 8.48
N TYR A 100 6.25 12.25 7.52
CA TYR A 100 5.55 13.21 6.68
C TYR A 100 4.52 14.04 7.47
N ALA A 101 3.82 13.45 8.44
CA ALA A 101 2.89 14.19 9.27
C ALA A 101 3.58 15.23 10.16
N GLU A 102 4.79 14.95 10.65
CA GLU A 102 5.65 15.89 11.40
C GLU A 102 6.10 17.11 10.57
N HIS A 103 6.17 17.00 9.24
CA HIS A 103 6.41 18.16 8.38
C HIS A 103 5.19 19.09 8.31
N LEU A 104 3.99 18.56 8.49
CA LEU A 104 2.74 19.31 8.37
C LEU A 104 2.24 19.85 9.72
N ALA A 105 2.61 19.25 10.83
CA ALA A 105 2.18 19.64 12.15
C ALA A 105 3.22 19.29 13.23
N SER A 106 3.34 20.15 14.24
CA SER A 106 4.26 19.95 15.37
C SER A 106 3.58 19.37 16.62
N ASN A 107 2.25 19.43 16.67
CA ASN A 107 1.47 18.96 17.82
C ASN A 107 1.06 17.50 17.61
N SER A 108 1.26 16.66 18.63
CA SER A 108 0.97 15.21 18.55
C SER A 108 -0.51 14.90 18.25
N ASN A 109 -1.45 15.71 18.75
CA ASN A 109 -2.86 15.54 18.43
C ASN A 109 -3.15 15.88 16.97
N ALA A 110 -2.54 16.95 16.43
CA ALA A 110 -2.67 17.32 15.03
C ALA A 110 -2.05 16.25 14.10
N ILE A 111 -0.91 15.69 14.47
CA ILE A 111 -0.29 14.56 13.75
C ILE A 111 -1.24 13.35 13.71
N SER A 112 -1.84 12.99 14.84
CA SER A 112 -2.81 11.89 14.92
C SER A 112 -4.05 12.13 14.06
N LEU A 113 -4.55 13.37 14.02
CA LEU A 113 -5.68 13.77 13.17
C LEU A 113 -5.33 13.71 11.68
N LEU A 114 -4.11 14.09 11.29
CA LEU A 114 -3.63 13.97 9.92
C LEU A 114 -3.57 12.50 9.47
N ILE A 115 -3.03 11.62 10.30
CA ILE A 115 -3.03 10.17 10.03
C ILE A 115 -4.46 9.66 9.87
N ARG A 116 -5.37 10.04 10.77
CA ARG A 116 -6.78 9.62 10.70
C ARG A 116 -7.49 10.15 9.45
N ALA A 117 -7.25 11.40 9.08
CA ALA A 117 -7.79 11.97 7.85
C ALA A 117 -7.28 11.22 6.62
N ALA A 118 -5.99 10.87 6.58
CA ALA A 118 -5.39 10.10 5.52
C ALA A 118 -5.97 8.67 5.41
N GLU A 119 -6.28 8.02 6.53
CA GLU A 119 -6.95 6.71 6.55
C GLU A 119 -8.34 6.79 5.92
N ILE A 120 -9.12 7.81 6.25
CA ILE A 120 -10.46 8.05 5.68
C ILE A 120 -10.36 8.27 4.17
N GLU A 121 -9.39 9.07 3.73
CA GLU A 121 -9.19 9.35 2.31
C GLU A 121 -8.70 8.12 1.56
N ALA A 122 -7.77 7.35 2.11
CA ALA A 122 -7.31 6.09 1.53
C ALA A 122 -8.47 5.09 1.36
N GLU A 123 -9.33 4.95 2.35
CA GLU A 123 -10.51 4.10 2.27
C GLU A 123 -11.46 4.56 1.15
N SER A 124 -11.71 5.86 1.04
CA SER A 124 -12.53 6.46 -0.03
C SER A 124 -11.96 6.13 -1.40
N ILE A 125 -10.67 6.35 -1.60
CA ILE A 125 -9.98 6.05 -2.87
C ILE A 125 -10.08 4.57 -3.23
N ILE A 126 -9.78 3.66 -2.30
CA ILE A 126 -9.84 2.22 -2.56
C ILE A 126 -11.27 1.78 -2.90
N ARG A 127 -12.28 2.33 -2.23
CA ARG A 127 -13.69 2.04 -2.54
C ARG A 127 -14.11 2.56 -3.91
N GLN A 128 -13.69 3.75 -4.30
CA GLN A 128 -13.93 4.31 -5.64
C GLN A 128 -13.28 3.46 -6.73
N HIS A 129 -12.08 2.95 -6.48
CA HIS A 129 -11.31 2.09 -7.37
C HIS A 129 -11.44 0.59 -7.05
N ASN A 130 -12.54 0.15 -6.45
CA ASN A 130 -12.68 -1.21 -5.94
C ASN A 130 -12.49 -2.30 -7.02
N ARG A 131 -12.95 -2.05 -8.26
CA ARG A 131 -12.74 -3.01 -9.37
C ARG A 131 -11.25 -3.16 -9.70
N SER A 132 -10.54 -2.06 -9.85
CA SER A 132 -9.10 -2.03 -10.10
C SER A 132 -8.33 -2.66 -8.95
N PHE A 133 -8.67 -2.34 -7.70
CA PHE A 133 -8.07 -2.91 -6.51
C PHE A 133 -8.18 -4.45 -6.49
N ARG A 134 -9.39 -4.98 -6.68
CA ARG A 134 -9.62 -6.44 -6.71
C ARG A 134 -8.93 -7.13 -7.88
N ALA A 135 -8.92 -6.50 -9.06
CA ALA A 135 -8.22 -7.02 -10.24
C ALA A 135 -6.70 -7.08 -9.99
N LEU A 136 -6.15 -6.05 -9.34
CA LEU A 136 -4.72 -5.98 -9.01
C LEU A 136 -4.31 -7.04 -7.97
N VAL A 137 -5.13 -7.26 -6.92
CA VAL A 137 -4.90 -8.36 -5.96
C VAL A 137 -4.81 -9.71 -6.68
N LYS A 138 -5.75 -10.01 -7.58
CA LYS A 138 -5.74 -11.25 -8.36
C LYS A 138 -4.52 -11.37 -9.26
N ALA A 139 -4.14 -10.27 -9.93
CA ALA A 139 -2.98 -10.25 -10.80
C ALA A 139 -1.66 -10.47 -10.03
N LEU A 140 -1.51 -9.86 -8.85
CA LEU A 140 -0.34 -10.05 -7.99
C LEU A 140 -0.24 -11.48 -7.46
N LEU A 141 -1.35 -12.09 -7.07
CA LEU A 141 -1.36 -13.51 -6.66
C LEU A 141 -0.97 -14.46 -7.79
N ALA A 142 -1.26 -14.11 -9.06
CA ALA A 142 -0.92 -14.90 -10.22
C ALA A 142 0.52 -14.69 -10.73
N ARG A 143 1.03 -13.45 -10.65
CA ARG A 143 2.31 -13.06 -11.28
C ARG A 143 3.42 -12.80 -10.29
N SER A 144 3.10 -12.47 -9.04
CA SER A 144 3.98 -12.07 -7.94
C SER A 144 4.72 -10.74 -8.14
N VAL A 145 5.01 -10.34 -9.37
CA VAL A 145 5.66 -9.07 -9.74
C VAL A 145 4.95 -8.47 -10.95
N MET A 146 4.72 -7.17 -10.94
CA MET A 146 4.16 -6.42 -12.07
C MET A 146 4.96 -5.14 -12.29
N THR A 147 5.18 -4.77 -13.55
CA THR A 147 5.76 -3.46 -13.91
C THR A 147 4.76 -2.33 -13.64
N GLY A 148 5.24 -1.11 -13.46
CA GLY A 148 4.37 0.05 -13.27
C GLY A 148 3.42 0.25 -14.46
N ASN A 149 3.89 0.04 -15.69
CA ASN A 149 3.05 0.14 -16.89
C ASN A 149 1.91 -0.89 -16.88
N ASP A 150 2.19 -2.15 -16.48
CA ASP A 150 1.15 -3.18 -16.36
C ASP A 150 0.13 -2.85 -15.28
N VAL A 151 0.59 -2.30 -14.16
CA VAL A 151 -0.27 -1.87 -13.04
C VAL A 151 -1.19 -0.73 -13.48
N VAL A 152 -0.63 0.33 -14.08
CA VAL A 152 -1.40 1.48 -14.57
C VAL A 152 -2.42 1.04 -15.62
N ALA A 153 -2.00 0.26 -16.62
CA ALA A 153 -2.90 -0.25 -17.66
C ALA A 153 -4.02 -1.14 -17.09
N LEU A 154 -3.73 -1.92 -16.03
CA LEU A 154 -4.75 -2.72 -15.37
C LEU A 154 -5.74 -1.84 -14.60
N ILE A 155 -5.27 -0.81 -13.89
CA ILE A 155 -6.13 0.13 -13.16
C ILE A 155 -7.04 0.87 -14.15
N GLU A 156 -6.49 1.46 -15.20
CA GLU A 156 -7.24 2.22 -16.23
C GLU A 156 -8.35 1.41 -16.91
N ARG A 157 -8.11 0.12 -17.16
CA ARG A 157 -9.14 -0.77 -17.75
C ARG A 157 -10.28 -1.14 -16.82
N ASN A 158 -10.16 -0.86 -15.53
CA ASN A 158 -11.14 -1.23 -14.50
C ASN A 158 -11.76 -0.02 -13.78
N ILE A 159 -11.50 1.20 -14.28
CA ILE A 159 -12.15 2.44 -13.81
C ILE A 159 -13.60 2.50 -14.23
#